data_a34d1a9bb9bdb4b3036bc75a32d23c03
#
_entry.id   a34d1a9bb9bdb4b3036bc75a32d23c03
#
_cell.length_a   1.000
_cell.length_b   1.000
_cell.length_c   1.000
_cell.angle_alpha   90.00
_cell.angle_beta   90.00
_cell.angle_gamma   90.00
#
_symmetry.space_group_name_H-M   'P 1'
#
loop_
_entity.id
_entity.type
_entity.pdbx_description
1 polymer ?
#
loop_
_entity_poly.entity_id
_entity_poly.type
_entity_poly.pdbx_seq_one_letter_code
_entity_poly.pdbx_strand_id
1 'polypeptide(L)'
;MIMDKKRTDIIQTNHISQALEQMGWNSHFQTLLDNFSNDDAIPARVVGVRKNSFHVSQGKGEWLATVAGKLGYQTNGIYPVAGDWVLMRDSVISKVMPRQNSLSRGAAGSRGKQDMQPKKEQMIAANLDTVFVVCGLDRDFNPRRIERYLTLIYNCGLIPVVILTKADLHHDPDQFVTRVEDIALDVCVHLVSAGESKGLKQIENYLLPGKTIAMVGSSGAGKSTLVNRLSGKDIQATGQVSDLLGKGRHTTTTRDLIMMPQGGMVIDNPGIREISFWDDDGGLDTAFPEIEKSSKRCRFSDCTHVHEPGCQVLHGVDTGEITLERLKSYQKMKQELSYFSQRQNKSSDRLEKERWKKISIQQRRYKR
;
A
#
# COMPACT_ATOMS: atom_id res chain seq x y z
N MET A 1 34.41 -35.37 -14.68
CA MET A 1 33.49 -34.53 -15.48
C MET A 1 32.06 -34.48 -14.93
N ILE A 2 31.43 -35.55 -14.43
CA ILE A 2 30.09 -35.55 -13.84
C ILE A 2 30.06 -34.96 -12.41
N MET A 3 31.10 -35.16 -11.61
CA MET A 3 31.21 -34.58 -10.24
C MET A 3 31.40 -33.06 -10.23
N ASP A 4 32.14 -32.50 -11.20
CA ASP A 4 32.34 -31.04 -11.27
C ASP A 4 31.08 -30.30 -11.68
N LYS A 5 30.28 -30.87 -12.56
CA LYS A 5 29.02 -30.26 -13.00
C LYS A 5 28.01 -30.18 -11.86
N LYS A 6 27.85 -31.27 -11.06
CA LYS A 6 26.99 -31.25 -9.85
C LYS A 6 27.48 -30.28 -8.78
N ARG A 7 28.79 -30.10 -8.61
CA ARG A 7 29.36 -29.16 -7.64
C ARG A 7 29.16 -27.71 -8.11
N THR A 8 29.26 -27.45 -9.39
CA THR A 8 28.99 -26.15 -10.00
C THR A 8 27.50 -25.80 -9.90
N ASP A 9 26.60 -26.76 -10.18
CA ASP A 9 25.14 -26.60 -10.08
C ASP A 9 24.71 -26.35 -8.63
N ILE A 10 25.26 -27.03 -7.63
CA ILE A 10 24.99 -26.84 -6.21
C ILE A 10 25.46 -25.44 -5.75
N ILE A 11 26.65 -25.02 -6.19
CA ILE A 11 27.20 -23.70 -5.84
C ILE A 11 26.34 -22.59 -6.50
N GLN A 12 25.92 -22.75 -7.75
CA GLN A 12 25.02 -21.80 -8.43
C GLN A 12 23.65 -21.75 -7.75
N THR A 13 23.07 -22.88 -7.38
CA THR A 13 21.76 -22.96 -6.70
C THR A 13 21.81 -22.27 -5.33
N ASN A 14 22.87 -22.50 -4.54
CA ASN A 14 23.05 -21.83 -3.24
C ASN A 14 23.22 -20.31 -3.39
N HIS A 15 23.93 -19.82 -4.42
CA HIS A 15 24.10 -18.40 -4.66
C HIS A 15 22.82 -17.72 -5.15
N ILE A 16 21.97 -18.40 -5.91
CA ILE A 16 20.67 -17.90 -6.32
C ILE A 16 19.74 -17.81 -5.10
N SER A 17 19.73 -18.83 -4.25
CA SER A 17 18.93 -18.83 -3.02
C SER A 17 19.28 -17.65 -2.10
N GLN A 18 20.56 -17.40 -1.83
CA GLN A 18 20.99 -16.27 -1.02
C GLN A 18 20.61 -14.91 -1.64
N ALA A 19 20.71 -14.77 -2.95
CA ALA A 19 20.34 -13.54 -3.64
C ALA A 19 18.81 -13.29 -3.58
N LEU A 20 18.00 -14.33 -3.68
CA LEU A 20 16.55 -14.24 -3.52
C LEU A 20 16.16 -13.89 -2.08
N GLU A 21 16.84 -14.48 -1.08
CA GLU A 21 16.62 -14.17 0.34
C GLU A 21 16.89 -12.69 0.64
N GLN A 22 17.95 -12.12 0.08
CA GLN A 22 18.23 -10.69 0.17
C GLN A 22 17.13 -9.83 -0.45
N MET A 23 16.38 -10.37 -1.40
CA MET A 23 15.21 -9.73 -2.00
C MET A 23 13.89 -10.08 -1.27
N GLY A 24 13.94 -10.73 -0.11
CA GLY A 24 12.75 -11.05 0.69
C GLY A 24 12.10 -12.39 0.36
N TRP A 25 12.79 -13.28 -0.37
CA TRP A 25 12.35 -14.66 -0.51
C TRP A 25 12.43 -15.36 0.85
N ASN A 26 11.38 -16.08 1.21
CA ASN A 26 11.28 -16.76 2.49
C ASN A 26 10.62 -18.14 2.36
N SER A 27 10.48 -18.86 3.48
CA SER A 27 9.88 -20.20 3.53
C SER A 27 8.47 -20.26 2.96
N HIS A 28 7.67 -19.20 3.09
CA HIS A 28 6.33 -19.12 2.50
C HIS A 28 6.39 -19.25 0.97
N PHE A 29 7.23 -18.45 0.30
CA PHE A 29 7.36 -18.49 -1.15
C PHE A 29 8.03 -19.78 -1.61
N GLN A 30 8.95 -20.34 -0.81
CA GLN A 30 9.56 -21.64 -1.11
C GLN A 30 8.49 -22.74 -1.10
N THR A 31 7.66 -22.82 -0.08
CA THR A 31 6.55 -23.78 -0.01
C THR A 31 5.59 -23.64 -1.19
N LEU A 32 5.28 -22.39 -1.58
CA LEU A 32 4.45 -22.15 -2.75
C LEU A 32 5.13 -22.64 -4.03
N LEU A 33 6.44 -22.39 -4.19
CA LEU A 33 7.20 -22.86 -5.34
C LEU A 33 7.21 -24.38 -5.43
N ASP A 34 7.45 -25.08 -4.33
CA ASP A 34 7.49 -26.53 -4.26
C ASP A 34 6.14 -27.16 -4.65
N ASN A 35 5.03 -26.48 -4.36
CA ASN A 35 3.69 -26.91 -4.76
C ASN A 35 3.40 -26.71 -6.26
N PHE A 36 4.21 -25.90 -6.97
CA PHE A 36 4.13 -25.74 -8.42
C PHE A 36 5.02 -26.70 -9.21
N SER A 37 5.38 -27.81 -8.64
CA SER A 37 6.48 -28.75 -8.89
C SER A 37 6.55 -29.46 -10.26
N ASN A 38 6.01 -28.92 -11.34
CA ASN A 38 6.22 -29.49 -12.69
C ASN A 38 6.59 -28.44 -13.75
N ASP A 39 7.01 -27.24 -13.33
CA ASP A 39 7.31 -26.17 -14.27
C ASP A 39 8.78 -25.76 -14.17
N ASP A 40 9.53 -25.79 -15.28
CA ASP A 40 10.87 -25.21 -15.40
C ASP A 40 10.89 -23.68 -15.21
N ALA A 41 9.87 -23.15 -14.51
CA ALA A 41 9.73 -21.72 -14.28
C ALA A 41 10.58 -21.29 -13.09
N ILE A 42 11.32 -20.21 -13.26
CA ILE A 42 12.20 -19.63 -12.25
C ILE A 42 11.51 -18.48 -11.51
N PRO A 43 11.67 -18.37 -10.18
CA PRO A 43 11.14 -17.25 -9.42
C PRO A 43 11.94 -15.99 -9.69
N ALA A 44 11.23 -14.84 -9.79
CA ALA A 44 11.84 -13.52 -9.85
C ALA A 44 10.95 -12.50 -9.12
N ARG A 45 11.54 -11.41 -8.62
CA ARG A 45 10.81 -10.33 -8.00
C ARG A 45 10.56 -9.20 -8.98
N VAL A 46 9.35 -8.65 -9.02
CA VAL A 46 9.02 -7.46 -9.81
C VAL A 46 9.62 -6.24 -9.12
N VAL A 47 10.63 -5.64 -9.74
CA VAL A 47 11.32 -4.46 -9.22
C VAL A 47 10.90 -3.17 -9.92
N GLY A 48 10.25 -3.25 -11.06
CA GLY A 48 9.75 -2.07 -11.76
C GLY A 48 8.52 -2.37 -12.61
N VAL A 49 7.58 -1.43 -12.66
CA VAL A 49 6.36 -1.54 -13.46
C VAL A 49 6.32 -0.41 -14.48
N ARG A 50 6.20 -0.78 -15.75
CA ARG A 50 6.04 0.12 -16.90
C ARG A 50 4.68 -0.14 -17.56
N LYS A 51 4.33 0.65 -18.55
CA LYS A 51 3.00 0.58 -19.19
C LYS A 51 2.67 -0.82 -19.72
N ASN A 52 3.62 -1.50 -20.36
CA ASN A 52 3.41 -2.80 -20.99
C ASN A 52 4.52 -3.81 -20.69
N SER A 53 5.39 -3.53 -19.72
CA SER A 53 6.53 -4.36 -19.37
C SER A 53 6.88 -4.23 -17.90
N PHE A 54 7.64 -5.19 -17.41
CA PHE A 54 8.04 -5.29 -16.02
C PHE A 54 9.55 -5.47 -15.95
N HIS A 55 10.19 -4.75 -15.04
CA HIS A 55 11.55 -5.08 -14.65
C HIS A 55 11.47 -6.14 -13.55
N VAL A 56 12.20 -7.20 -13.72
CA VAL A 56 12.27 -8.30 -12.74
C VAL A 56 13.71 -8.59 -12.37
N SER A 57 13.93 -9.12 -11.18
CA SER A 57 15.26 -9.44 -10.67
C SER A 57 15.25 -10.71 -9.82
N GLN A 58 16.40 -11.39 -9.80
CA GLN A 58 16.73 -12.50 -8.89
C GLN A 58 17.84 -12.10 -7.89
N GLY A 59 18.03 -10.79 -7.70
CA GLY A 59 19.07 -10.24 -6.84
C GLY A 59 20.41 -9.98 -7.53
N LYS A 60 20.62 -10.48 -8.75
CA LYS A 60 21.80 -10.21 -9.58
C LYS A 60 21.37 -9.67 -10.93
N GLY A 61 21.30 -8.34 -11.03
CA GLY A 61 20.85 -7.66 -12.25
C GLY A 61 19.32 -7.64 -12.41
N GLU A 62 18.89 -6.86 -13.38
CA GLU A 62 17.50 -6.68 -13.75
C GLU A 62 17.33 -6.95 -15.23
N TRP A 63 16.20 -7.52 -15.62
CA TRP A 63 15.86 -7.70 -17.01
C TRP A 63 14.38 -7.38 -17.29
N LEU A 64 14.08 -7.13 -18.55
CA LEU A 64 12.75 -6.79 -18.99
C LEU A 64 11.91 -8.05 -19.17
N ALA A 65 10.70 -8.05 -18.66
CA ALA A 65 9.73 -9.12 -18.80
C ALA A 65 8.39 -8.60 -19.32
N THR A 66 7.66 -9.48 -19.99
CA THR A 66 6.27 -9.26 -20.44
C THR A 66 5.36 -10.29 -19.80
N VAL A 67 4.06 -10.02 -19.77
CA VAL A 67 3.07 -10.96 -19.22
C VAL A 67 2.57 -11.89 -20.34
N ALA A 68 2.45 -13.18 -20.04
CA ALA A 68 1.84 -14.13 -20.96
C ALA A 68 0.41 -13.71 -21.32
N GLY A 69 0.03 -13.77 -22.60
CA GLY A 69 -1.30 -13.34 -23.06
C GLY A 69 -2.47 -14.00 -22.31
N LYS A 70 -2.31 -15.24 -21.86
CA LYS A 70 -3.29 -15.94 -21.03
C LYS A 70 -3.49 -15.31 -19.64
N LEU A 71 -2.48 -14.66 -19.05
CA LEU A 71 -2.57 -14.02 -17.74
C LEU A 71 -3.54 -12.83 -17.75
N GLY A 72 -3.62 -12.09 -18.85
CA GLY A 72 -4.57 -11.00 -19.03
C GLY A 72 -6.03 -11.46 -19.12
N TYR A 73 -6.28 -12.70 -19.55
CA TYR A 73 -7.62 -13.25 -19.78
C TYR A 73 -8.08 -14.27 -18.71
N GLN A 74 -7.17 -15.00 -18.06
CA GLN A 74 -7.50 -16.14 -17.20
C GLN A 74 -7.42 -15.87 -15.68
N THR A 75 -6.81 -14.80 -15.21
CA THR A 75 -6.54 -14.60 -13.79
C THR A 75 -7.40 -13.51 -13.15
N ASN A 76 -8.68 -13.39 -13.45
CA ASN A 76 -9.54 -12.38 -12.80
C ASN A 76 -8.87 -11.00 -12.58
N GLY A 77 -7.90 -10.63 -13.45
CA GLY A 77 -7.24 -9.35 -13.43
C GLY A 77 -6.08 -9.19 -12.45
N ILE A 78 -5.45 -10.26 -11.95
CA ILE A 78 -4.24 -10.14 -11.13
C ILE A 78 -3.06 -9.74 -12.02
N TYR A 79 -2.83 -8.44 -12.11
CA TYR A 79 -1.67 -7.87 -12.80
C TYR A 79 -0.48 -7.74 -11.84
N PRO A 80 0.77 -7.99 -12.29
CA PRO A 80 1.94 -7.81 -11.44
C PRO A 80 2.09 -6.36 -10.99
N VAL A 81 2.48 -6.17 -9.72
CA VAL A 81 2.86 -4.87 -9.16
C VAL A 81 4.26 -4.93 -8.56
N ALA A 82 4.85 -3.78 -8.24
CA ALA A 82 6.15 -3.75 -7.58
C ALA A 82 6.12 -4.55 -6.26
N GLY A 83 7.13 -5.39 -6.05
CA GLY A 83 7.23 -6.28 -4.90
C GLY A 83 6.62 -7.67 -5.09
N ASP A 84 5.87 -7.92 -6.17
CA ASP A 84 5.35 -9.27 -6.47
C ASP A 84 6.46 -10.27 -6.75
N TRP A 85 6.24 -11.50 -6.31
CA TRP A 85 6.99 -12.66 -6.77
C TRP A 85 6.28 -13.28 -7.96
N VAL A 86 7.02 -13.57 -9.01
CA VAL A 86 6.49 -14.11 -10.27
C VAL A 86 7.27 -15.34 -10.70
N LEU A 87 6.63 -16.23 -11.42
CA LEU A 87 7.29 -17.35 -12.08
C LEU A 87 7.52 -16.98 -13.54
N MET A 88 8.77 -17.15 -13.97
CA MET A 88 9.27 -16.76 -15.27
C MET A 88 9.60 -17.98 -16.13
N ARG A 89 9.24 -17.89 -17.40
CA ARG A 89 9.79 -18.75 -18.47
C ARG A 89 10.43 -17.83 -19.49
N ASP A 90 11.74 -17.88 -19.62
CA ASP A 90 12.53 -16.92 -20.39
C ASP A 90 12.25 -15.49 -19.92
N SER A 91 11.78 -14.62 -20.80
CA SER A 91 11.40 -13.23 -20.49
C SER A 91 9.90 -13.03 -20.32
N VAL A 92 9.13 -14.11 -20.05
CA VAL A 92 7.67 -14.05 -19.92
C VAL A 92 7.25 -14.43 -18.51
N ILE A 93 6.47 -13.57 -17.89
CA ILE A 93 5.80 -13.84 -16.61
C ILE A 93 4.65 -14.82 -16.89
N SER A 94 4.82 -16.05 -16.45
CA SER A 94 3.81 -17.11 -16.61
C SER A 94 2.77 -17.10 -15.49
N LYS A 95 3.15 -16.66 -14.28
CA LYS A 95 2.28 -16.63 -13.12
C LYS A 95 2.72 -15.57 -12.11
N VAL A 96 1.77 -14.93 -11.45
CA VAL A 96 2.01 -14.14 -10.20
C VAL A 96 1.77 -15.07 -9.02
N MET A 97 2.74 -15.16 -8.12
CA MET A 97 2.61 -15.97 -6.91
C MET A 97 1.62 -15.33 -5.92
N PRO A 98 0.93 -16.12 -5.09
CA PRO A 98 0.09 -15.59 -4.01
C PRO A 98 0.87 -14.60 -3.15
N ARG A 99 0.28 -13.44 -2.91
CA ARG A 99 0.86 -12.37 -2.09
C ARG A 99 0.70 -12.70 -0.61
N GLN A 100 1.71 -12.40 0.21
CA GLN A 100 1.54 -12.42 1.67
C GLN A 100 0.63 -11.27 2.14
N ASN A 101 0.82 -10.10 1.54
CA ASN A 101 0.02 -8.91 1.74
C ASN A 101 0.15 -7.96 0.55
N SER A 102 -0.67 -6.92 0.51
CA SER A 102 -0.58 -5.90 -0.53
C SER A 102 -1.15 -4.57 -0.06
N LEU A 103 -0.54 -3.49 -0.50
CA LEU A 103 -1.07 -2.15 -0.34
C LEU A 103 -1.94 -1.82 -1.55
N SER A 104 -3.20 -1.49 -1.32
CA SER A 104 -4.15 -1.13 -2.36
C SER A 104 -4.98 0.11 -1.98
N ARG A 105 -5.64 0.68 -2.95
CA ARG A 105 -6.59 1.79 -2.75
C ARG A 105 -7.74 1.69 -3.73
N GLY A 106 -8.82 2.41 -3.47
CA GLY A 106 -9.85 2.64 -4.47
C GLY A 106 -9.30 3.40 -5.68
N ALA A 107 -9.62 2.96 -6.89
CA ALA A 107 -9.21 3.67 -8.10
C ALA A 107 -9.79 5.11 -8.07
N ALA A 108 -8.95 6.11 -8.37
CA ALA A 108 -9.40 7.49 -8.47
C ALA A 108 -10.47 7.60 -9.56
N GLY A 109 -11.68 8.05 -9.21
CA GLY A 109 -12.74 8.30 -10.19
C GLY A 109 -12.38 9.49 -11.05
N SER A 110 -12.62 9.39 -12.36
CA SER A 110 -12.53 10.54 -13.25
C SER A 110 -13.56 11.60 -12.81
N ARG A 111 -13.10 12.80 -12.50
CA ARG A 111 -13.99 13.95 -12.25
C ARG A 111 -14.78 14.21 -13.51
N GLY A 112 -16.09 13.99 -13.50
CA GLY A 112 -17.00 14.60 -14.46
C GLY A 112 -17.67 13.73 -15.52
N LYS A 113 -17.55 12.39 -15.47
CA LYS A 113 -18.45 11.52 -16.24
C LYS A 113 -19.11 10.51 -15.32
N GLN A 114 -20.40 10.26 -15.52
CA GLN A 114 -21.18 9.21 -14.88
C GLN A 114 -20.60 7.84 -15.28
N ASP A 115 -19.39 7.51 -14.79
CA ASP A 115 -18.86 6.16 -14.94
C ASP A 115 -19.62 5.25 -13.98
N MET A 116 -20.60 4.56 -14.58
CA MET A 116 -21.43 3.55 -13.92
C MET A 116 -20.69 2.23 -13.68
N GLN A 117 -19.36 2.20 -13.79
CA GLN A 117 -18.57 1.02 -13.46
C GLN A 117 -18.14 1.05 -12.00
N PRO A 118 -18.19 -0.11 -11.28
CA PRO A 118 -17.68 -0.19 -9.92
C PRO A 118 -16.22 0.25 -9.93
N LYS A 119 -15.86 1.11 -8.99
CA LYS A 119 -14.45 1.50 -8.82
C LYS A 119 -13.66 0.22 -8.53
N LYS A 120 -12.73 -0.11 -9.39
CA LYS A 120 -11.85 -1.27 -9.20
C LYS A 120 -10.81 -0.93 -8.13
N GLU A 121 -10.48 -1.92 -7.32
CA GLU A 121 -9.30 -1.87 -6.46
C GLU A 121 -8.05 -1.60 -7.32
N GLN A 122 -7.22 -0.67 -6.89
CA GLN A 122 -5.94 -0.40 -7.51
C GLN A 122 -4.82 -0.88 -6.61
N MET A 123 -4.21 -2.00 -6.98
CA MET A 123 -3.01 -2.50 -6.32
C MET A 123 -1.84 -1.53 -6.53
N ILE A 124 -1.09 -1.28 -5.47
CA ILE A 124 0.00 -0.31 -5.44
C ILE A 124 1.34 -1.04 -5.33
N ALA A 125 1.47 -1.90 -4.33
CA ALA A 125 2.67 -2.67 -4.01
C ALA A 125 2.28 -3.96 -3.30
N ALA A 126 3.17 -4.95 -3.30
CA ALA A 126 2.94 -6.25 -2.68
C ALA A 126 4.14 -6.70 -1.84
N ASN A 127 3.85 -7.61 -0.90
CA ASN A 127 4.86 -8.27 -0.06
C ASN A 127 5.72 -7.27 0.72
N LEU A 128 5.02 -6.47 1.53
CA LEU A 128 5.58 -5.40 2.35
C LEU A 128 5.73 -5.83 3.80
N ASP A 129 6.83 -5.43 4.45
CA ASP A 129 7.00 -5.59 5.90
C ASP A 129 6.43 -4.40 6.67
N THR A 130 6.57 -3.18 6.11
CA THR A 130 6.15 -1.94 6.78
C THR A 130 5.75 -0.88 5.76
N VAL A 131 4.84 0.00 6.15
CA VAL A 131 4.45 1.16 5.33
C VAL A 131 4.77 2.44 6.09
N PHE A 132 5.63 3.28 5.51
CA PHE A 132 5.96 4.59 6.06
C PHE A 132 4.91 5.63 5.65
N VAL A 133 4.28 6.23 6.63
CA VAL A 133 3.43 7.41 6.47
C VAL A 133 4.32 8.65 6.62
N VAL A 134 4.73 9.23 5.51
CA VAL A 134 5.65 10.37 5.48
C VAL A 134 4.87 11.68 5.47
N CYS A 135 5.12 12.52 6.48
CA CYS A 135 4.48 13.82 6.66
C CYS A 135 5.54 14.90 6.96
N GLY A 136 5.54 15.98 6.20
CA GLY A 136 6.44 17.12 6.46
C GLY A 136 5.94 17.99 7.61
N LEU A 137 6.84 18.45 8.49
CA LEU A 137 6.55 19.40 9.55
C LEU A 137 6.57 20.85 9.01
N ASP A 138 5.87 21.06 7.90
CA ASP A 138 5.58 22.36 7.32
C ASP A 138 4.06 22.52 7.14
N ARG A 139 3.61 23.24 6.11
CA ARG A 139 2.19 23.35 5.78
C ARG A 139 1.51 22.00 5.47
N ASP A 140 2.32 20.93 5.32
CA ASP A 140 1.84 19.58 5.07
C ASP A 140 1.39 18.85 6.35
N PHE A 141 1.79 19.29 7.53
CA PHE A 141 1.41 18.62 8.77
C PHE A 141 -0.11 18.64 8.98
N ASN A 142 -0.70 17.45 8.94
CA ASN A 142 -2.15 17.29 9.07
C ASN A 142 -2.49 15.95 9.75
N PRO A 143 -2.82 15.94 11.05
CA PRO A 143 -3.17 14.74 11.80
C PRO A 143 -4.30 13.93 11.14
N ARG A 144 -5.31 14.60 10.57
CA ARG A 144 -6.45 13.93 9.89
C ARG A 144 -6.02 13.15 8.65
N ARG A 145 -4.98 13.63 7.98
CA ARG A 145 -4.41 12.91 6.85
C ARG A 145 -3.62 11.69 7.31
N ILE A 146 -2.92 11.80 8.43
CA ILE A 146 -2.22 10.67 9.05
C ILE A 146 -3.24 9.59 9.42
N GLU A 147 -4.33 9.93 10.13
CA GLU A 147 -5.42 9.00 10.46
C GLU A 147 -5.94 8.25 9.23
N ARG A 148 -6.13 8.95 8.11
CA ARG A 148 -6.59 8.34 6.84
C ARG A 148 -5.56 7.36 6.26
N TYR A 149 -4.27 7.67 6.34
CA TYR A 149 -3.24 6.72 5.90
C TYR A 149 -3.20 5.50 6.81
N LEU A 150 -3.28 5.68 8.12
CA LEU A 150 -3.33 4.59 9.09
C LEU A 150 -4.51 3.66 8.81
N THR A 151 -5.71 4.20 8.66
CA THR A 151 -6.91 3.43 8.33
C THR A 151 -6.73 2.63 7.02
N LEU A 152 -6.15 3.25 5.97
CA LEU A 152 -5.88 2.55 4.71
C LEU A 152 -4.90 1.39 4.89
N ILE A 153 -3.82 1.62 5.65
CA ILE A 153 -2.77 0.63 5.87
C ILE A 153 -3.30 -0.53 6.70
N TYR A 154 -4.08 -0.25 7.74
CA TYR A 154 -4.73 -1.27 8.57
C TYR A 154 -5.77 -2.08 7.78
N ASN A 155 -6.56 -1.46 6.90
CA ASN A 155 -7.44 -2.17 5.97
C ASN A 155 -6.70 -3.14 5.05
N CYS A 156 -5.42 -2.88 4.78
CA CYS A 156 -4.57 -3.78 4.02
C CYS A 156 -3.86 -4.84 4.89
N GLY A 157 -4.11 -4.89 6.20
CA GLY A 157 -3.43 -5.79 7.14
C GLY A 157 -1.93 -5.50 7.27
N LEU A 158 -1.50 -4.25 7.06
CA LEU A 158 -0.11 -3.83 7.05
C LEU A 158 0.26 -3.03 8.31
N ILE A 159 1.56 -2.98 8.62
CA ILE A 159 2.11 -2.28 9.79
C ILE A 159 2.54 -0.87 9.38
N PRO A 160 1.91 0.19 9.93
CA PRO A 160 2.31 1.57 9.69
C PRO A 160 3.46 2.00 10.60
N VAL A 161 4.27 2.93 10.09
CA VAL A 161 5.23 3.73 10.86
C VAL A 161 5.13 5.17 10.37
N VAL A 162 5.03 6.14 11.28
CA VAL A 162 4.94 7.55 10.92
C VAL A 162 6.32 8.19 10.90
N ILE A 163 6.65 8.84 9.79
CA ILE A 163 7.90 9.56 9.60
C ILE A 163 7.59 11.04 9.46
N LEU A 164 7.94 11.82 10.47
CA LEU A 164 7.81 13.27 10.48
C LEU A 164 9.11 13.89 9.94
N THR A 165 9.06 14.36 8.71
CA THR A 165 10.23 14.94 8.02
C THR A 165 10.32 16.45 8.24
N LYS A 166 11.44 17.06 7.85
CA LYS A 166 11.69 18.49 7.96
C LYS A 166 11.64 18.98 9.42
N ALA A 167 12.13 18.15 10.35
CA ALA A 167 12.16 18.48 11.78
C ALA A 167 13.01 19.71 12.08
N ASP A 168 13.97 20.03 11.21
CA ASP A 168 14.82 21.22 11.23
C ASP A 168 14.07 22.54 11.06
N LEU A 169 12.84 22.53 10.58
CA LEU A 169 12.02 23.73 10.44
C LEU A 169 11.41 24.22 11.77
N HIS A 170 11.52 23.43 12.84
CA HIS A 170 10.93 23.74 14.14
C HIS A 170 11.96 23.70 15.26
N HIS A 171 11.83 24.64 16.18
CA HIS A 171 12.67 24.69 17.39
C HIS A 171 12.36 23.54 18.36
N ASP A 172 11.09 23.17 18.46
CA ASP A 172 10.59 22.06 19.29
C ASP A 172 9.72 21.13 18.40
N PRO A 173 10.34 20.16 17.70
CA PRO A 173 9.58 19.23 16.86
C PRO A 173 8.89 18.12 17.66
N ASP A 174 9.24 17.88 18.93
CA ASP A 174 8.68 16.79 19.75
C ASP A 174 7.19 17.01 20.04
N GLN A 175 6.72 18.25 20.09
CA GLN A 175 5.29 18.55 20.19
C GLN A 175 4.44 17.93 19.07
N PHE A 176 5.02 17.72 17.88
CA PHE A 176 4.32 17.08 16.77
C PHE A 176 4.29 15.57 16.92
N VAL A 177 5.32 14.98 17.56
CA VAL A 177 5.32 13.56 17.92
C VAL A 177 4.17 13.28 18.88
N THR A 178 4.07 14.03 19.98
CA THR A 178 2.97 13.88 20.95
C THR A 178 1.60 13.99 20.28
N ARG A 179 1.41 14.98 19.39
CA ARG A 179 0.15 15.13 18.64
C ARG A 179 -0.17 13.98 17.71
N VAL A 180 0.84 13.25 17.20
CA VAL A 180 0.63 12.04 16.40
C VAL A 180 0.36 10.85 17.30
N GLU A 181 1.07 10.70 18.41
CA GLU A 181 0.87 9.63 19.40
C GLU A 181 -0.54 9.67 19.99
N ASP A 182 -1.11 10.86 20.21
CA ASP A 182 -2.50 11.05 20.67
C ASP A 182 -3.56 10.46 19.71
N ILE A 183 -3.23 10.34 18.43
CA ILE A 183 -4.16 9.85 17.38
C ILE A 183 -3.75 8.51 16.79
N ALA A 184 -2.57 8.01 17.05
CA ALA A 184 -1.95 6.84 16.46
C ALA A 184 -1.36 5.95 17.57
N LEU A 185 -2.24 5.42 18.42
CA LEU A 185 -1.85 4.54 19.52
C LEU A 185 -1.07 3.33 18.98
N ASP A 186 0.03 2.99 19.67
CA ASP A 186 0.92 1.87 19.32
C ASP A 186 1.62 1.97 17.95
N VAL A 187 1.62 3.15 17.33
CA VAL A 187 2.35 3.40 16.07
C VAL A 187 3.69 4.07 16.37
N CYS A 188 4.79 3.49 15.86
CA CYS A 188 6.09 4.12 15.97
C CYS A 188 6.13 5.43 15.19
N VAL A 189 6.62 6.51 15.84
CA VAL A 189 6.79 7.83 15.24
C VAL A 189 8.27 8.21 15.26
N HIS A 190 8.82 8.61 14.12
CA HIS A 190 10.20 9.05 14.01
C HIS A 190 10.30 10.46 13.46
N LEU A 191 11.09 11.30 14.13
CA LEU A 191 11.49 12.62 13.63
C LEU A 191 12.72 12.49 12.73
N VAL A 192 12.67 13.11 11.57
CA VAL A 192 13.76 13.08 10.58
C VAL A 192 14.01 14.47 10.02
N SER A 193 15.27 14.88 10.04
CA SER A 193 15.78 15.96 9.20
C SER A 193 16.75 15.38 8.17
N ALA A 194 16.28 15.29 6.93
CA ALA A 194 17.13 14.82 5.83
C ALA A 194 18.27 15.81 5.52
N GLY A 195 18.07 17.10 5.76
CA GLY A 195 19.09 18.15 5.62
C GLY A 195 20.24 17.95 6.60
N GLU A 196 19.94 17.69 7.87
CA GLU A 196 20.90 17.51 8.95
C GLU A 196 21.32 16.04 9.18
N SER A 197 20.78 15.12 8.42
CA SER A 197 20.98 13.66 8.58
C SER A 197 20.58 13.13 9.98
N LYS A 198 19.70 13.85 10.69
CA LYS A 198 19.18 13.42 11.99
C LYS A 198 18.03 12.44 11.82
N GLY A 199 17.93 11.44 12.71
CA GLY A 199 16.84 10.45 12.73
C GLY A 199 16.96 9.34 11.69
N LEU A 200 17.95 9.36 10.78
CA LEU A 200 18.06 8.37 9.72
C LEU A 200 18.39 6.95 10.23
N LYS A 201 19.22 6.85 11.28
CA LYS A 201 19.59 5.54 11.86
C LYS A 201 18.39 4.73 12.37
N GLN A 202 17.39 5.37 12.94
CA GLN A 202 16.16 4.70 13.37
C GLN A 202 15.39 4.12 12.19
N ILE A 203 15.41 4.83 11.06
CA ILE A 203 14.75 4.41 9.81
C ILE A 203 15.50 3.23 9.17
N GLU A 204 16.81 3.21 9.22
CA GLU A 204 17.65 2.13 8.67
C GLU A 204 17.33 0.77 9.29
N ASN A 205 16.86 0.72 10.55
CA ASN A 205 16.45 -0.52 11.21
C ASN A 205 15.29 -1.23 10.51
N TYR A 206 14.49 -0.54 9.71
CA TYR A 206 13.42 -1.11 8.89
C TYR A 206 13.92 -1.61 7.52
N LEU A 207 15.17 -1.29 7.17
CA LEU A 207 15.79 -1.59 5.88
C LEU A 207 16.85 -2.68 5.97
N LEU A 208 16.65 -3.64 6.86
CA LEU A 208 17.50 -4.82 6.97
C LEU A 208 17.37 -5.72 5.72
N PRO A 209 18.37 -6.58 5.42
CA PRO A 209 18.30 -7.48 4.27
C PRO A 209 16.98 -8.25 4.20
N GLY A 210 16.38 -8.30 3.02
CA GLY A 210 15.11 -8.98 2.78
C GLY A 210 13.86 -8.20 3.18
N LYS A 211 13.99 -7.08 3.93
CA LYS A 211 12.85 -6.25 4.32
C LYS A 211 12.44 -5.28 3.23
N THR A 212 11.13 -5.13 3.05
CA THR A 212 10.55 -4.25 2.03
C THR A 212 9.62 -3.24 2.68
N ILE A 213 9.86 -1.96 2.44
CA ILE A 213 8.97 -0.89 2.86
C ILE A 213 8.32 -0.21 1.66
N ALA A 214 7.10 0.29 1.85
CA ALA A 214 6.49 1.25 0.94
C ALA A 214 6.36 2.62 1.62
N MET A 215 6.38 3.71 0.84
CA MET A 215 6.18 5.06 1.35
C MET A 215 4.88 5.65 0.82
N VAL A 216 4.05 6.15 1.73
CA VAL A 216 2.84 6.92 1.43
C VAL A 216 2.96 8.33 2.03
N GLY A 217 2.27 9.30 1.45
CA GLY A 217 2.31 10.69 1.94
C GLY A 217 2.11 11.67 0.79
N SER A 218 1.79 12.92 1.13
CA SER A 218 1.53 14.00 0.18
C SER A 218 2.73 14.32 -0.71
N SER A 219 2.47 15.06 -1.78
CA SER A 219 3.56 15.64 -2.59
C SER A 219 4.29 16.70 -1.73
N GLY A 220 5.61 16.67 -1.75
CA GLY A 220 6.40 17.59 -0.94
C GLY A 220 6.62 17.18 0.52
N ALA A 221 6.06 16.04 0.96
CA ALA A 221 6.31 15.49 2.30
C ALA A 221 7.76 15.03 2.57
N GLY A 222 8.64 15.06 1.57
CA GLY A 222 10.06 14.70 1.74
C GLY A 222 10.40 13.26 1.39
N LYS A 223 9.49 12.47 0.79
CA LYS A 223 9.73 11.06 0.44
C LYS A 223 10.97 10.87 -0.45
N SER A 224 11.05 11.57 -1.57
CA SER A 224 12.18 11.47 -2.51
C SER A 224 13.51 11.90 -1.86
N THR A 225 13.47 12.94 -1.02
CA THR A 225 14.64 13.38 -0.26
C THR A 225 15.07 12.30 0.73
N LEU A 226 14.11 11.67 1.41
CA LEU A 226 14.39 10.59 2.36
C LEU A 226 15.00 9.38 1.63
N VAL A 227 14.45 8.96 0.48
CA VAL A 227 15.00 7.87 -0.34
C VAL A 227 16.44 8.18 -0.77
N ASN A 228 16.72 9.38 -1.28
CA ASN A 228 18.06 9.79 -1.69
C ASN A 228 19.04 9.75 -0.51
N ARG A 229 18.64 10.23 0.67
CA ARG A 229 19.50 10.19 1.86
C ARG A 229 19.79 8.76 2.34
N LEU A 230 18.78 7.90 2.37
CA LEU A 230 18.92 6.49 2.76
C LEU A 230 19.76 5.70 1.75
N SER A 231 19.67 6.03 0.46
CA SER A 231 20.44 5.38 -0.60
C SER A 231 21.89 5.90 -0.71
N GLY A 232 22.18 7.05 -0.13
CA GLY A 232 23.47 7.75 -0.31
C GLY A 232 23.70 8.27 -1.73
N LYS A 233 22.68 8.30 -2.58
CA LYS A 233 22.75 8.71 -4.00
C LYS A 233 21.50 9.52 -4.38
N ASP A 234 21.64 10.43 -5.33
CA ASP A 234 20.51 11.14 -5.92
C ASP A 234 19.80 10.26 -6.97
N ILE A 235 19.05 9.28 -6.48
CA ILE A 235 18.29 8.35 -7.33
C ILE A 235 17.01 9.02 -7.85
N GLN A 236 16.43 9.92 -7.06
CA GLN A 236 15.15 10.57 -7.37
C GLN A 236 15.33 12.08 -7.57
N ALA A 237 14.63 12.63 -8.56
CA ALA A 237 14.59 14.07 -8.76
C ALA A 237 13.85 14.74 -7.58
N THR A 238 14.56 15.52 -6.80
CA THR A 238 14.01 16.37 -5.76
C THR A 238 13.68 17.73 -6.37
N GLY A 239 12.37 18.00 -6.59
CA GLY A 239 11.93 19.34 -7.00
C GLY A 239 11.78 20.24 -5.78
N GLN A 240 12.42 21.40 -5.76
CA GLN A 240 11.95 22.52 -4.95
C GLN A 240 10.50 22.81 -5.38
N VAL A 241 9.62 22.97 -4.41
CA VAL A 241 8.26 23.48 -4.66
C VAL A 241 8.44 24.91 -5.18
N SER A 242 8.48 25.07 -6.50
CA SER A 242 8.47 26.40 -7.11
C SER A 242 7.09 26.99 -6.88
N ASP A 243 7.02 28.01 -6.04
CA ASP A 243 5.83 28.80 -5.74
C ASP A 243 5.30 29.63 -6.93
N LEU A 244 5.82 29.40 -8.12
CA LEU A 244 5.44 30.14 -9.33
C LEU A 244 5.05 29.16 -10.44
N LEU A 245 3.76 29.22 -10.79
CA LEU A 245 3.08 28.58 -11.91
C LEU A 245 2.61 27.12 -11.65
N GLY A 246 1.35 26.99 -11.29
CA GLY A 246 0.58 25.76 -11.25
C GLY A 246 0.53 25.06 -12.59
N LYS A 247 1.38 24.05 -12.76
CA LYS A 247 1.30 22.89 -13.65
C LYS A 247 2.69 22.25 -13.82
N GLY A 248 3.27 21.76 -12.74
CA GLY A 248 4.38 20.81 -12.82
C GLY A 248 3.83 19.44 -13.21
N ARG A 249 3.97 19.08 -14.46
CA ARG A 249 3.68 17.75 -15.00
C ARG A 249 4.76 16.79 -14.49
N HIS A 250 4.57 16.21 -13.28
CA HIS A 250 5.45 15.15 -12.80
C HIS A 250 5.22 13.88 -13.63
N THR A 251 6.16 13.60 -14.50
CA THR A 251 6.19 12.46 -15.42
C THR A 251 6.85 11.22 -14.82
N THR A 252 6.77 10.98 -13.52
CA THR A 252 7.26 9.72 -12.95
C THR A 252 6.06 8.80 -12.70
N THR A 253 5.65 8.08 -13.76
CA THR A 253 4.61 7.05 -13.70
C THR A 253 5.18 5.67 -13.36
N THR A 254 6.45 5.58 -12.98
CA THR A 254 7.15 4.34 -12.69
C THR A 254 7.10 4.05 -11.20
N ARG A 255 6.77 2.80 -10.87
CA ARG A 255 6.83 2.27 -9.51
C ARG A 255 8.03 1.35 -9.45
N ASP A 256 9.04 1.75 -8.73
CA ASP A 256 10.30 1.03 -8.68
C ASP A 256 10.61 0.59 -7.25
N LEU A 257 11.04 -0.67 -7.12
CA LEU A 257 11.63 -1.21 -5.91
C LEU A 257 13.12 -0.91 -5.95
N ILE A 258 13.60 -0.18 -4.98
CA ILE A 258 14.96 0.32 -4.90
C ILE A 258 15.69 -0.42 -3.79
N MET A 259 16.80 -1.08 -4.11
CA MET A 259 17.69 -1.69 -3.11
C MET A 259 18.45 -0.61 -2.35
N MET A 260 18.45 -0.72 -1.03
CA MET A 260 19.18 0.18 -0.13
C MET A 260 20.55 -0.40 0.27
N PRO A 261 21.54 0.45 0.60
CA PRO A 261 22.85 0.00 1.02
C PRO A 261 22.83 -0.97 2.23
N GLN A 262 21.84 -0.83 3.10
CA GLN A 262 21.61 -1.68 4.28
C GLN A 262 21.09 -3.08 3.91
N GLY A 263 20.74 -3.31 2.65
CA GLY A 263 20.23 -4.58 2.13
C GLY A 263 18.72 -4.71 2.09
N GLY A 264 17.98 -3.77 2.67
CA GLY A 264 16.51 -3.69 2.53
C GLY A 264 16.09 -3.00 1.25
N MET A 265 14.79 -2.90 1.04
CA MET A 265 14.18 -2.39 -0.18
C MET A 265 13.12 -1.33 0.10
N VAL A 266 13.05 -0.32 -0.75
CA VAL A 266 12.03 0.71 -0.71
C VAL A 266 11.23 0.65 -2.01
N ILE A 267 9.90 0.56 -1.91
CA ILE A 267 9.01 0.78 -3.06
C ILE A 267 8.57 2.23 -3.04
N ASP A 268 9.06 2.99 -4.00
CA ASP A 268 8.58 4.36 -4.20
C ASP A 268 7.35 4.36 -5.09
N ASN A 269 6.30 4.93 -4.54
CA ASN A 269 5.02 5.09 -5.24
C ASN A 269 4.75 6.57 -5.48
N PRO A 270 5.24 7.15 -6.59
CA PRO A 270 4.86 8.49 -6.97
C PRO A 270 3.35 8.51 -7.25
N GLY A 271 2.62 9.27 -6.45
CA GLY A 271 1.21 9.57 -6.76
C GLY A 271 0.13 8.97 -5.87
N ILE A 272 0.42 8.46 -4.67
CA ILE A 272 -0.62 8.27 -3.66
C ILE A 272 -0.93 9.65 -3.04
N ARG A 273 -1.47 10.55 -3.88
CA ARG A 273 -1.88 11.90 -3.46
C ARG A 273 -3.29 11.90 -2.87
N GLU A 274 -4.14 10.99 -3.33
CA GLU A 274 -5.52 10.86 -2.90
C GLU A 274 -5.72 9.47 -2.29
N ILE A 275 -6.08 9.45 -1.01
CA ILE A 275 -6.48 8.25 -0.31
C ILE A 275 -7.95 8.05 -0.64
N SER A 276 -8.24 7.02 -1.43
CA SER A 276 -9.60 6.52 -1.61
C SER A 276 -9.67 5.15 -0.97
N PHE A 277 -10.56 4.98 0.00
CA PHE A 277 -10.83 3.67 0.56
C PHE A 277 -11.45 2.77 -0.52
N TRP A 278 -11.18 1.47 -0.42
CA TRP A 278 -11.75 0.46 -1.30
C TRP A 278 -12.77 -0.40 -0.57
N ASP A 279 -12.41 -0.86 0.62
CA ASP A 279 -13.23 -1.71 1.48
C ASP A 279 -12.96 -1.38 2.95
N ASP A 280 -13.77 -1.92 3.86
CA ASP A 280 -13.61 -1.77 5.30
C ASP A 280 -13.36 -3.16 5.90
N ASP A 281 -12.08 -3.52 5.97
CA ASP A 281 -11.62 -4.76 6.60
C ASP A 281 -11.23 -4.54 8.08
N GLY A 282 -11.94 -3.64 8.78
CA GLY A 282 -11.70 -3.33 10.20
C GLY A 282 -10.56 -2.34 10.48
N GLY A 283 -9.99 -1.75 9.43
CA GLY A 283 -8.91 -0.77 9.60
C GLY A 283 -9.38 0.54 10.24
N LEU A 284 -10.66 0.90 10.09
CA LEU A 284 -11.25 2.04 10.80
C LEU A 284 -11.28 1.79 12.31
N ASP A 285 -11.70 0.59 12.73
CA ASP A 285 -11.78 0.21 14.13
C ASP A 285 -10.38 0.14 14.76
N THR A 286 -9.40 -0.35 14.02
CA THR A 286 -7.99 -0.37 14.44
C THR A 286 -7.40 1.03 14.56
N ALA A 287 -7.76 1.95 13.66
CA ALA A 287 -7.28 3.33 13.69
C ALA A 287 -7.95 4.19 14.78
N PHE A 288 -9.13 3.78 15.30
CA PHE A 288 -9.91 4.49 16.31
C PHE A 288 -10.34 3.56 17.47
N PRO A 289 -9.39 2.90 18.15
CA PRO A 289 -9.70 1.85 19.13
C PRO A 289 -10.49 2.37 20.32
N GLU A 290 -10.31 3.64 20.72
CA GLU A 290 -11.07 4.27 21.82
C GLU A 290 -12.53 4.47 21.46
N ILE A 291 -12.84 4.80 20.21
CA ILE A 291 -14.22 4.93 19.70
C ILE A 291 -14.86 3.54 19.59
N GLU A 292 -14.16 2.56 19.03
CA GLU A 292 -14.61 1.18 18.91
C GLU A 292 -14.91 0.57 20.29
N LYS A 293 -14.02 0.75 21.27
CA LYS A 293 -14.24 0.30 22.66
C LYS A 293 -15.49 0.93 23.29
N SER A 294 -15.71 2.21 23.06
CA SER A 294 -16.88 2.93 23.59
C SER A 294 -18.17 2.57 22.84
N SER A 295 -18.08 2.34 21.52
CA SER A 295 -19.23 1.98 20.69
C SER A 295 -19.89 0.67 21.10
N LYS A 296 -19.11 -0.32 21.56
CA LYS A 296 -19.59 -1.62 22.06
C LYS A 296 -20.47 -1.50 23.31
N ARG A 297 -20.42 -0.37 24.02
CA ARG A 297 -21.20 -0.08 25.22
C ARG A 297 -22.40 0.82 24.95
N CYS A 298 -22.64 1.23 23.68
CA CYS A 298 -23.81 2.00 23.32
C CYS A 298 -25.10 1.22 23.54
N ARG A 299 -26.18 1.94 23.87
CA ARG A 299 -27.51 1.35 24.08
C ARG A 299 -28.04 0.65 22.83
N PHE A 300 -27.73 1.16 21.64
CA PHE A 300 -28.20 0.63 20.36
C PHE A 300 -27.01 0.04 19.60
N SER A 301 -27.19 -1.14 19.00
CA SER A 301 -26.17 -1.82 18.21
C SER A 301 -25.85 -1.12 16.89
N ASP A 302 -26.80 -0.35 16.37
CA ASP A 302 -26.71 0.44 15.14
C ASP A 302 -26.45 1.94 15.40
N CYS A 303 -25.92 2.27 16.58
CA CYS A 303 -25.64 3.65 16.99
C CYS A 303 -24.74 4.37 16.00
N THR A 304 -25.17 5.54 15.54
CA THR A 304 -24.40 6.37 14.59
C THR A 304 -23.51 7.38 15.30
N HIS A 305 -23.62 7.49 16.63
CA HIS A 305 -22.86 8.42 17.50
C HIS A 305 -23.06 9.91 17.12
N VAL A 306 -24.28 10.27 16.73
CA VAL A 306 -24.63 11.65 16.35
C VAL A 306 -25.49 12.31 17.40
N HIS A 307 -26.57 11.63 17.85
CA HIS A 307 -27.55 12.19 18.79
C HIS A 307 -28.31 11.13 19.57
N GLU A 308 -27.95 9.87 19.49
CA GLU A 308 -28.69 8.76 20.09
C GLU A 308 -28.59 8.78 21.62
N PRO A 309 -29.71 8.62 22.33
CA PRO A 309 -29.72 8.58 23.80
C PRO A 309 -29.01 7.32 24.30
N GLY A 310 -28.13 7.49 25.30
CA GLY A 310 -27.31 6.40 25.83
C GLY A 310 -26.12 6.01 24.94
N CYS A 311 -25.70 6.92 24.04
CA CYS A 311 -24.48 6.75 23.26
C CYS A 311 -23.24 6.95 24.15
N GLN A 312 -22.42 5.89 24.29
CA GLN A 312 -21.22 5.93 25.12
C GLN A 312 -20.06 6.67 24.44
N VAL A 313 -20.08 6.77 23.12
CA VAL A 313 -19.09 7.57 22.36
C VAL A 313 -19.32 9.07 22.60
N LEU A 314 -20.60 9.53 22.56
CA LEU A 314 -20.91 10.93 22.89
C LEU A 314 -20.61 11.22 24.37
N HIS A 315 -20.91 10.30 25.27
CA HIS A 315 -20.50 10.43 26.68
C HIS A 315 -18.99 10.56 26.83
N GLY A 316 -18.19 9.78 26.09
CA GLY A 316 -16.73 9.92 26.05
C GLY A 316 -16.27 11.28 25.53
N VAL A 317 -17.04 11.90 24.63
CA VAL A 317 -16.76 13.29 24.21
C VAL A 317 -17.07 14.29 25.31
N ASP A 318 -18.19 14.11 26.01
CA ASP A 318 -18.61 15.01 27.12
C ASP A 318 -17.63 14.93 28.31
N THR A 319 -17.03 13.75 28.55
CA THR A 319 -16.02 13.54 29.61
C THR A 319 -14.60 13.89 29.20
N GLY A 320 -14.36 14.15 27.92
CA GLY A 320 -13.02 14.48 27.39
C GLY A 320 -12.14 13.26 27.10
N GLU A 321 -12.64 12.02 27.26
CA GLU A 321 -11.93 10.79 26.85
C GLU A 321 -11.73 10.70 25.34
N ILE A 322 -12.67 11.26 24.57
CA ILE A 322 -12.65 11.31 23.11
C ILE A 322 -12.76 12.79 22.70
N THR A 323 -11.84 13.29 21.88
CA THR A 323 -11.99 14.66 21.38
C THR A 323 -13.09 14.75 20.33
N LEU A 324 -13.86 15.83 20.31
CA LEU A 324 -14.90 16.06 19.31
C LEU A 324 -14.35 15.99 17.89
N GLU A 325 -13.14 16.44 17.70
CA GLU A 325 -12.45 16.40 16.42
C GLU A 325 -12.16 14.96 15.97
N ARG A 326 -11.75 14.11 16.90
CA ARG A 326 -11.49 12.69 16.67
C ARG A 326 -12.77 11.97 16.24
N LEU A 327 -13.89 12.23 16.95
CA LEU A 327 -15.21 11.70 16.58
C LEU A 327 -15.64 12.16 15.17
N LYS A 328 -15.46 13.44 14.84
CA LYS A 328 -15.77 13.97 13.49
C LYS A 328 -14.93 13.29 12.39
N SER A 329 -13.66 13.01 12.67
CA SER A 329 -12.78 12.29 11.74
C SER A 329 -13.30 10.87 11.49
N TYR A 330 -13.61 10.14 12.55
CA TYR A 330 -14.20 8.79 12.48
C TYR A 330 -15.49 8.77 11.67
N GLN A 331 -16.45 9.64 12.01
CA GLN A 331 -17.75 9.71 11.33
C GLN A 331 -17.60 9.99 9.83
N LYS A 332 -16.69 10.89 9.46
CA LYS A 332 -16.42 11.21 8.06
C LYS A 332 -15.85 10.00 7.30
N MET A 333 -14.89 9.29 7.90
CA MET A 333 -14.31 8.11 7.28
C MET A 333 -15.32 6.95 7.19
N LYS A 334 -16.12 6.72 8.24
CA LYS A 334 -17.20 5.74 8.24
C LYS A 334 -18.23 6.02 7.14
N GLN A 335 -18.59 7.30 6.95
CA GLN A 335 -19.49 7.71 5.89
C GLN A 335 -18.89 7.48 4.49
N GLU A 336 -17.60 7.76 4.29
CA GLU A 336 -16.90 7.49 3.04
C GLU A 336 -16.88 5.99 2.73
N LEU A 337 -16.53 5.14 3.70
CA LEU A 337 -16.51 3.67 3.57
C LEU A 337 -17.91 3.13 3.23
N SER A 338 -18.94 3.55 3.98
CA SER A 338 -20.32 3.13 3.71
C SER A 338 -20.83 3.54 2.33
N TYR A 339 -20.44 4.72 1.85
CA TYR A 339 -20.77 5.18 0.50
C TYR A 339 -20.13 4.30 -0.58
N PHE A 340 -18.89 3.84 -0.37
CA PHE A 340 -18.23 2.92 -1.31
C PHE A 340 -18.87 1.54 -1.29
N SER A 341 -19.13 0.96 -0.14
CA SER A 341 -19.82 -0.33 0.01
C SER A 341 -21.20 -0.32 -0.66
N GLN A 342 -22.00 0.71 -0.43
CA GLN A 342 -23.32 0.85 -1.09
C GLN A 342 -23.21 0.94 -2.62
N ARG A 343 -22.16 1.57 -3.15
CA ARG A 343 -21.96 1.64 -4.60
C ARG A 343 -21.55 0.31 -5.21
N GLN A 344 -20.76 -0.48 -4.50
CA GLN A 344 -20.40 -1.83 -4.93
C GLN A 344 -21.65 -2.73 -4.98
N ASN A 345 -22.45 -2.72 -3.93
CA ASN A 345 -23.67 -3.50 -3.82
C ASN A 345 -24.72 -3.11 -4.89
N LYS A 346 -24.94 -1.81 -5.12
CA LYS A 346 -25.85 -1.35 -6.19
C LYS A 346 -25.38 -1.75 -7.58
N SER A 347 -24.09 -1.81 -7.82
CA SER A 347 -23.52 -2.30 -9.08
C SER A 347 -23.73 -3.81 -9.23
N SER A 348 -23.54 -4.59 -8.16
CA SER A 348 -23.78 -6.03 -8.11
C SER A 348 -25.25 -6.36 -8.37
N ASP A 349 -26.18 -5.71 -7.68
CA ASP A 349 -27.63 -5.87 -7.88
C ASP A 349 -28.07 -5.53 -9.32
N ARG A 350 -27.45 -4.53 -9.93
CA ARG A 350 -27.72 -4.14 -11.30
C ARG A 350 -27.22 -5.17 -12.31
N LEU A 351 -26.00 -5.70 -12.12
CA LEU A 351 -25.44 -6.78 -12.93
C LEU A 351 -26.28 -8.05 -12.80
N GLU A 352 -26.75 -8.36 -11.61
CA GLU A 352 -27.65 -9.49 -11.37
C GLU A 352 -29.01 -9.30 -12.05
N LYS A 353 -29.61 -8.11 -11.95
CA LYS A 353 -30.85 -7.76 -12.70
C LYS A 353 -30.65 -7.84 -14.21
N GLU A 354 -29.54 -7.38 -14.75
CA GLU A 354 -29.24 -7.48 -16.19
C GLU A 354 -29.03 -8.95 -16.61
N ARG A 355 -28.38 -9.77 -15.79
CA ARG A 355 -28.22 -11.21 -16.01
C ARG A 355 -29.56 -11.92 -16.03
N TRP A 356 -30.43 -11.65 -15.04
CA TRP A 356 -31.80 -12.18 -15.00
C TRP A 356 -32.63 -11.72 -16.18
N LYS A 357 -32.51 -10.48 -16.61
CA LYS A 357 -33.18 -9.96 -17.81
C LYS A 357 -32.74 -10.68 -19.08
N LYS A 358 -31.45 -10.95 -19.25
CA LYS A 358 -30.94 -11.75 -20.38
C LYS A 358 -31.47 -13.19 -20.36
N ILE A 359 -31.44 -13.84 -19.19
CA ILE A 359 -31.98 -15.21 -19.03
C ILE A 359 -33.49 -15.26 -19.35
N SER A 360 -34.27 -14.29 -18.85
CA SER A 360 -35.71 -14.25 -19.12
C SER A 360 -36.05 -14.01 -20.58
N ILE A 361 -35.26 -13.20 -21.30
CA ILE A 361 -35.41 -13.00 -22.75
C ILE A 361 -35.07 -14.28 -23.51
N GLN A 362 -34.03 -14.98 -23.11
CA GLN A 362 -33.61 -16.25 -23.74
C GLN A 362 -34.65 -17.35 -23.52
N GLN A 363 -35.21 -17.44 -22.30
CA GLN A 363 -36.30 -18.39 -22.00
C GLN A 363 -37.60 -18.08 -22.81
N ARG A 364 -37.91 -16.81 -23.07
CA ARG A 364 -39.06 -16.44 -23.91
C ARG A 364 -38.87 -16.81 -25.39
N ARG A 365 -37.60 -16.83 -25.87
CA ARG A 365 -37.27 -17.29 -27.23
C ARG A 365 -37.39 -18.81 -27.42
N TYR A 366 -37.19 -19.59 -26.37
CA TYR A 366 -37.36 -21.06 -26.40
C TYR A 366 -38.81 -21.54 -26.19
N LYS A 367 -39.72 -20.62 -25.78
CA LYS A 367 -41.15 -20.93 -25.59
C LYS A 367 -42.02 -20.52 -26.80
N ARG A 368 -41.44 -20.01 -27.87
CA ARG A 368 -42.03 -19.79 -29.18
C ARG A 368 -41.45 -20.75 -30.19
#